data_93b16afed41ecf43bb27f994a8b83e6e
#
_entry.id   93b16afed41ecf43bb27f994a8b83e6e
#
_cell.length_a   1.000
_cell.length_b   1.000
_cell.length_c   1.000
_cell.angle_alpha   90.00
_cell.angle_beta   90.00
_cell.angle_gamma   90.00
#
_symmetry.space_group_name_H-M   'P 1'
#
loop_
_entity.id
_entity.type
_entity.pdbx_description
1 polymer ?
#
loop_
_entity_poly.entity_id
_entity_poly.type
_entity_poly.pdbx_seq_one_letter_code
_entity_poly.pdbx_strand_id
1 'polypeptide(L)'
;MQLELIQQRCESPSLYRDFLAGGHEGMQHWSSWPENYDEIYQRALATGYTVGQEGDSPRGRFVYFRNEGHPGTVIEMAHATPARMRIFDAVRAAAAGWDGSDPVRRQWPS
;
A
#
# COMPACT_ATOMS: atom_id res chain seq x y z
N MET A 1 4.96 -11.79 5.37
CA MET A 1 5.16 -10.36 5.06
C MET A 1 5.31 -10.22 3.55
N GLN A 2 4.71 -9.22 2.95
CA GLN A 2 4.87 -8.86 1.54
C GLN A 2 5.63 -7.54 1.46
N LEU A 3 6.59 -7.47 0.54
CA LEU A 3 7.31 -6.24 0.23
C LEU A 3 6.88 -5.77 -1.16
N GLU A 4 6.67 -4.47 -1.29
CA GLU A 4 6.38 -3.81 -2.55
C GLU A 4 7.53 -2.85 -2.89
N LEU A 5 8.15 -3.08 -4.06
CA LEU A 5 9.19 -2.19 -4.57
C LEU A 5 8.54 -1.17 -5.50
N ILE A 6 8.66 0.11 -5.14
CA ILE A 6 7.97 1.19 -5.83
C ILE A 6 8.98 2.10 -6.52
N GLN A 7 8.75 2.35 -7.80
CA GLN A 7 9.47 3.33 -8.59
C GLN A 7 8.48 4.24 -9.32
N GLN A 8 8.46 5.51 -9.01
CA GLN A 8 7.68 6.47 -9.77
C GLN A 8 8.44 6.88 -11.04
N ARG A 9 7.77 6.81 -12.19
CA ARG A 9 8.36 7.07 -13.50
C ARG A 9 7.76 8.29 -14.20
N CYS A 10 6.99 9.11 -13.48
CA CYS A 10 6.37 10.33 -13.99
C CYS A 10 6.52 11.48 -12.98
N GLU A 11 6.19 12.68 -13.40
CA GLU A 11 6.30 13.90 -12.58
C GLU A 11 5.03 14.21 -11.78
N SER A 12 4.05 13.30 -11.75
CA SER A 12 2.81 13.51 -10.99
C SER A 12 3.07 13.65 -9.50
N PRO A 13 2.37 14.56 -8.81
CA PRO A 13 2.46 14.66 -7.36
C PRO A 13 2.08 13.35 -6.68
N SER A 14 2.87 12.93 -5.69
CA SER A 14 2.58 11.76 -4.86
C SER A 14 3.38 11.78 -3.58
N LEU A 15 2.95 11.01 -2.58
CA LEU A 15 3.72 10.80 -1.36
C LEU A 15 5.06 10.09 -1.62
N TYR A 16 5.15 9.27 -2.67
CA TYR A 16 6.40 8.64 -3.08
C TYR A 16 7.43 9.67 -3.57
N ARG A 17 6.97 10.60 -4.40
CA ARG A 17 7.81 11.70 -4.88
C ARG A 17 8.29 12.60 -3.75
N ASP A 18 7.39 12.95 -2.82
CA ASP A 18 7.72 13.77 -1.65
C ASP A 18 8.78 13.09 -0.78
N PHE A 19 8.65 11.77 -0.57
CA PHE A 19 9.60 10.98 0.18
C PHE A 19 11.00 11.00 -0.46
N LEU A 20 11.09 10.76 -1.76
CA LEU A 20 12.36 10.79 -2.49
C LEU A 20 12.95 12.20 -2.55
N ALA A 21 12.13 13.23 -2.76
CA ALA A 21 12.55 14.63 -2.78
C ALA A 21 13.11 15.10 -1.42
N GLY A 22 12.65 14.50 -0.34
CA GLY A 22 13.19 14.71 1.01
C GLY A 22 14.55 14.03 1.25
N GLY A 23 15.11 13.34 0.25
CA GLY A 23 16.37 12.62 0.36
C GLY A 23 16.27 11.27 1.04
N HIS A 24 15.06 10.71 1.14
CA HIS A 24 14.82 9.43 1.80
C HIS A 24 14.82 8.28 0.80
N GLU A 25 15.32 7.14 1.25
CA GLU A 25 15.23 5.83 0.59
C GLU A 25 14.85 4.78 1.62
N GLY A 26 14.31 3.66 1.16
CA GLY A 26 13.92 2.55 2.02
C GLY A 26 12.42 2.51 2.30
N MET A 27 12.03 2.13 3.50
CA MET A 27 10.63 1.94 3.85
C MET A 27 9.87 3.26 3.89
N GLN A 28 8.85 3.39 3.04
CA GLN A 28 8.03 4.58 2.94
C GLN A 28 6.69 4.43 3.68
N HIS A 29 6.05 3.25 3.63
CA HIS A 29 4.78 3.03 4.31
C HIS A 29 4.60 1.59 4.80
N TRP A 30 3.65 1.44 5.72
CA TRP A 30 3.05 0.17 6.10
C TRP A 30 1.67 0.07 5.50
N SER A 31 1.26 -1.14 5.10
CA SER A 31 -0.09 -1.38 4.59
C SER A 31 -0.89 -2.32 5.50
N SER A 32 -2.14 -1.99 5.70
CA SER A 32 -3.15 -2.85 6.34
C SER A 32 -4.35 -3.03 5.42
N TRP A 33 -5.06 -4.14 5.57
CA TRP A 33 -6.14 -4.52 4.65
C TRP A 33 -7.44 -4.85 5.41
N PRO A 34 -8.15 -3.82 5.92
CA PRO A 34 -9.39 -4.02 6.64
C PRO A 34 -10.56 -4.36 5.70
N GLU A 35 -11.46 -5.20 6.17
CA GLU A 35 -12.77 -5.43 5.54
C GLU A 35 -13.74 -4.29 5.86
N ASN A 36 -13.71 -3.76 7.09
CA ASN A 36 -14.51 -2.63 7.55
C ASN A 36 -13.84 -1.28 7.26
N TYR A 37 -13.52 -1.04 6.00
CA TYR A 37 -12.73 0.10 5.53
C TYR A 37 -13.25 1.45 6.03
N ASP A 38 -14.56 1.72 5.87
CA ASP A 38 -15.13 3.03 6.22
C ASP A 38 -15.07 3.30 7.73
N GLU A 39 -15.31 2.29 8.57
CA GLU A 39 -15.18 2.42 10.02
C GLU A 39 -13.76 2.79 10.44
N ILE A 40 -12.75 2.06 9.91
CA ILE A 40 -11.35 2.31 10.24
C ILE A 40 -10.90 3.66 9.69
N TYR A 41 -11.36 4.05 8.50
CA TYR A 41 -11.09 5.36 7.92
C TYR A 41 -11.57 6.49 8.84
N GLN A 42 -12.82 6.44 9.30
CA GLN A 42 -13.36 7.46 10.20
C GLN A 42 -12.65 7.47 11.55
N ARG A 43 -12.30 6.30 12.07
CA ARG A 43 -11.52 6.19 13.31
C ARG A 43 -10.15 6.83 13.18
N ALA A 44 -9.45 6.61 12.06
CA ALA A 44 -8.15 7.22 11.81
C ALA A 44 -8.23 8.75 11.82
N LEU A 45 -9.22 9.33 11.13
CA LEU A 45 -9.45 10.78 11.15
C LEU A 45 -9.73 11.29 12.56
N ALA A 46 -10.56 10.59 13.32
CA ALA A 46 -10.92 10.98 14.69
C ALA A 46 -9.73 10.90 15.66
N THR A 47 -8.70 10.14 15.35
CA THR A 47 -7.49 10.00 16.19
C THR A 47 -6.31 10.86 15.72
N GLY A 48 -6.55 11.78 14.77
CA GLY A 48 -5.56 12.78 14.36
C GLY A 48 -4.74 12.43 13.12
N TYR A 49 -5.07 11.34 12.42
CA TYR A 49 -4.48 11.09 11.11
C TYR A 49 -5.09 12.00 10.05
N THR A 50 -4.28 12.40 9.09
CA THR A 50 -4.72 13.19 7.93
C THR A 50 -4.53 12.41 6.65
N VAL A 51 -5.40 12.64 5.66
CA VAL A 51 -5.26 12.03 4.34
C VAL A 51 -4.10 12.69 3.61
N GLY A 52 -3.10 11.90 3.26
CA GLY A 52 -2.00 12.35 2.41
C GLY A 52 -2.27 12.08 0.94
N GLN A 53 -2.84 10.93 0.64
CA GLN A 53 -3.20 10.51 -0.72
C GLN A 53 -4.28 9.43 -0.62
N GLU A 54 -5.26 9.47 -1.50
CA GLU A 54 -6.27 8.42 -1.58
C GLU A 54 -6.76 8.22 -3.01
N GLY A 55 -7.39 7.09 -3.25
CA GLY A 55 -7.97 6.80 -4.55
C GLY A 55 -8.91 5.60 -4.52
N ASP A 56 -9.54 5.39 -5.65
CA ASP A 56 -10.35 4.22 -5.92
C ASP A 56 -9.83 3.54 -7.20
N SER A 57 -9.82 2.23 -7.16
CA SER A 57 -9.33 1.41 -8.25
C SER A 57 -10.30 0.25 -8.51
N PRO A 58 -10.20 -0.46 -9.65
CA PRO A 58 -10.99 -1.68 -9.87
C PRO A 58 -10.81 -2.75 -8.78
N ARG A 59 -9.77 -2.63 -7.95
CA ARG A 59 -9.49 -3.52 -6.83
C ARG A 59 -10.01 -2.99 -5.50
N GLY A 60 -10.59 -1.78 -5.48
CA GLY A 60 -11.14 -1.12 -4.30
C GLY A 60 -10.36 0.11 -3.85
N ARG A 61 -10.91 0.78 -2.86
CA ARG A 61 -10.38 2.02 -2.29
C ARG A 61 -9.06 1.80 -1.56
N PHE A 62 -8.25 2.84 -1.52
CA PHE A 62 -7.05 2.91 -0.70
C PHE A 62 -6.84 4.34 -0.20
N VAL A 63 -6.11 4.47 0.89
CA VAL A 63 -5.72 5.75 1.47
C VAL A 63 -4.33 5.62 2.10
N TYR A 64 -3.53 6.65 1.97
CA TYR A 64 -2.29 6.84 2.71
C TYR A 64 -2.53 7.92 3.75
N PHE A 65 -2.42 7.55 5.01
CA PHE A 65 -2.55 8.47 6.14
C PHE A 65 -1.19 8.99 6.58
N ARG A 66 -1.17 10.24 7.02
CA ARG A 66 -0.05 10.86 7.74
C ARG A 66 -0.49 11.17 9.17
N ASN A 67 0.47 11.22 10.06
CA ASN A 67 0.27 11.76 11.40
C ASN A 67 1.42 12.73 11.69
N GLU A 68 1.10 13.98 12.01
CA GLU A 68 2.10 15.01 12.26
C GLU A 68 2.95 14.73 13.51
N GLY A 69 2.39 14.01 14.48
CA GLY A 69 3.14 13.53 15.65
C GLY A 69 4.18 12.45 15.33
N HIS A 70 4.14 11.87 14.12
CA HIS A 70 5.07 10.85 13.65
C HIS A 70 5.52 11.16 12.22
N PRO A 71 6.27 12.27 12.02
CA PRO A 71 6.76 12.62 10.70
C PRO A 71 7.64 11.49 10.14
N GLY A 72 7.41 11.13 8.89
CA GLY A 72 8.09 10.01 8.23
C GLY A 72 7.38 8.66 8.37
N THR A 73 6.27 8.60 9.10
CA THR A 73 5.43 7.40 9.13
C THR A 73 4.20 7.60 8.25
N VAL A 74 4.09 6.81 7.21
CA VAL A 74 2.91 6.75 6.34
C VAL A 74 2.26 5.38 6.52
N ILE A 75 0.96 5.38 6.75
CA ILE A 75 0.16 4.15 6.88
C ILE A 75 -0.79 4.07 5.70
N GLU A 76 -0.63 3.03 4.90
CA GLU A 76 -1.61 2.69 3.87
C GLU A 76 -2.71 1.84 4.48
N MET A 77 -3.94 2.16 4.10
CA MET A 77 -5.08 1.30 4.31
C MET A 77 -5.72 0.99 2.96
N ALA A 78 -5.74 -0.27 2.59
CA ALA A 78 -6.29 -0.75 1.34
C ALA A 78 -7.47 -1.67 1.61
N HIS A 79 -8.66 -1.35 1.08
CA HIS A 79 -9.87 -2.15 1.31
C HIS A 79 -9.67 -3.61 0.87
N ALA A 80 -9.93 -4.55 1.76
CA ALA A 80 -9.79 -5.99 1.52
C ALA A 80 -10.94 -6.54 0.66
N THR A 81 -11.05 -6.03 -0.56
CA THR A 81 -12.02 -6.57 -1.53
C THR A 81 -11.59 -7.95 -2.03
N PRO A 82 -12.53 -8.81 -2.48
CA PRO A 82 -12.17 -10.09 -3.09
C PRO A 82 -11.18 -9.94 -4.25
N ALA A 83 -11.30 -8.89 -5.06
CA ALA A 83 -10.39 -8.63 -6.17
C ALA A 83 -8.95 -8.34 -5.70
N ARG A 84 -8.79 -7.55 -4.65
CA ARG A 84 -7.48 -7.25 -4.06
C ARG A 84 -6.89 -8.47 -3.38
N MET A 85 -7.68 -9.18 -2.59
CA MET A 85 -7.22 -10.34 -1.83
C MET A 85 -6.73 -11.47 -2.73
N ARG A 86 -7.37 -11.70 -3.89
CA ARG A 86 -6.87 -12.69 -4.88
C ARG A 86 -5.41 -12.45 -5.27
N ILE A 87 -5.01 -11.19 -5.44
CA ILE A 87 -3.62 -10.85 -5.80
C ILE A 87 -2.68 -11.14 -4.63
N PHE A 88 -3.04 -10.72 -3.43
CA PHE A 88 -2.21 -10.95 -2.25
C PHE A 88 -2.08 -12.44 -1.91
N ASP A 89 -3.13 -13.21 -2.08
CA ASP A 89 -3.09 -14.66 -1.90
C ASP A 89 -2.23 -15.35 -2.97
N ALA A 90 -2.26 -14.88 -4.21
CA ALA A 90 -1.40 -15.38 -5.27
C ALA A 90 0.09 -15.09 -4.98
N VAL A 91 0.42 -13.91 -4.48
CA VAL A 91 1.79 -13.57 -4.05
C VAL A 91 2.24 -14.46 -2.90
N ARG A 92 1.37 -14.65 -1.91
CA ARG A 92 1.63 -15.53 -0.76
C ARG A 92 1.86 -16.98 -1.19
N ALA A 93 1.01 -17.50 -2.06
CA ALA A 93 1.12 -18.85 -2.59
C ALA A 93 2.40 -19.06 -3.41
N ALA A 94 2.73 -18.09 -4.27
CA ALA A 94 3.95 -18.12 -5.05
C ALA A 94 5.21 -18.13 -4.17
N ALA A 95 5.22 -17.34 -3.10
CA ALA A 95 6.33 -17.30 -2.16
C ALA A 95 6.47 -18.60 -1.36
N ALA A 96 5.35 -19.18 -0.91
CA ALA A 96 5.35 -20.41 -0.12
C ALA A 96 5.86 -21.63 -0.90
N GLY A 97 5.59 -21.68 -2.20
CA GLY A 97 6.02 -22.77 -3.08
C GLY A 97 7.31 -22.51 -3.85
N TRP A 98 8.01 -21.42 -3.56
CA TRP A 98 9.20 -21.05 -4.35
C TRP A 98 10.42 -21.90 -3.98
N ASP A 99 11.02 -22.49 -4.98
CA ASP A 99 12.20 -23.36 -4.89
C ASP A 99 13.55 -22.64 -5.15
N GLY A 100 13.52 -21.32 -5.30
CA GLY A 100 14.69 -20.51 -5.61
C GLY A 100 14.90 -20.23 -7.09
N SER A 101 14.12 -20.83 -7.97
CA SER A 101 14.17 -20.62 -9.43
C SER A 101 13.07 -19.64 -9.87
N ASP A 102 13.23 -19.08 -11.08
CA ASP A 102 12.24 -18.20 -11.74
C ASP A 102 11.59 -17.18 -10.78
N PRO A 103 12.35 -16.21 -10.27
CA PRO A 103 11.87 -15.30 -9.23
C PRO A 103 10.82 -14.29 -9.71
N VAL A 104 10.59 -14.16 -11.01
CA VAL A 104 9.70 -13.16 -11.58
C VAL A 104 8.44 -13.80 -12.16
N ARG A 105 7.28 -13.42 -11.65
CA ARG A 105 5.98 -13.78 -12.23
C ARG A 105 5.50 -12.66 -13.13
N ARG A 106 5.27 -12.97 -14.41
CA ARG A 106 4.90 -11.99 -15.44
C ARG A 106 3.40 -11.91 -15.71
N GLN A 107 2.62 -12.80 -15.10
CA GLN A 107 1.17 -12.82 -15.22
C GLN A 107 0.53 -12.64 -13.85
N TRP A 108 -0.44 -11.75 -13.79
CA TRP A 108 -1.26 -11.54 -12.62
C TRP A 108 -2.49 -12.44 -12.65
N PRO A 109 -2.99 -12.90 -11.50
CA PRO A 109 -4.25 -13.61 -11.44
C PRO A 109 -5.39 -12.69 -11.89
N SER A 110 -6.26 -13.23 -12.69
CA SER A 110 -7.47 -12.55 -13.19
C SER A 110 -8.50 -12.34 -12.08
#